data_e999558e6f36e758e8c8c71f52f67ad6
#
_entry.id   e999558e6f36e758e8c8c71f52f67ad6
#
_cell.length_a   1.000
_cell.length_b   1.000
_cell.length_c   1.000
_cell.angle_alpha   90.00
_cell.angle_beta   90.00
_cell.angle_gamma   90.00
#
_symmetry.space_group_name_H-M   'P 1'
#
loop_
_entity.id
_entity.type
_entity.pdbx_description
1 polymer ?
#
loop_
_entity_poly.entity_id
_entity_poly.type
_entity_poly.pdbx_seq_one_letter_code
_entity_poly.pdbx_strand_id
1 'polypeptide(L)'
;MKKIALMLLVLTCSLAASAQQSIVSKRLDAFRNIDLSGNLHVELIKADSAHIDVKLNGTNSNRLDWGIKNGTLSVHLRPGGEKGASGDVKIYYDTLSSLKISASNVSVQGTLTQGMIDVDMTAGAIFGADLQLKDICLKITGNSVANLTGSAKYGTLIATSKSKVNARPLTCRDVRVEATSGAEVYVKAVERIQIVANTGGAVYYQGEPEIFRSATKMMGTVNNIGK
;
A
#
# COMPACT_ATOMS: atom_id res chain seq x y z
N MET A 1 3.51 75.94 24.40
CA MET A 1 2.62 74.88 24.90
C MET A 1 2.58 73.78 23.80
N LYS A 2 3.45 72.81 23.93
CA LYS A 2 3.63 71.73 22.93
C LYS A 2 2.79 70.52 23.32
N LYS A 3 1.79 70.18 22.51
CA LYS A 3 1.00 68.96 22.66
C LYS A 3 1.77 67.78 22.08
N ILE A 4 2.18 66.86 22.94
CA ILE A 4 2.81 65.61 22.55
C ILE A 4 1.69 64.62 22.24
N ALA A 5 1.51 64.26 20.98
CA ALA A 5 0.62 63.18 20.56
C ALA A 5 1.35 61.83 20.75
N LEU A 6 0.90 61.02 21.70
CA LEU A 6 1.39 59.67 21.94
C LEU A 6 0.73 58.73 20.93
N MET A 7 1.47 58.35 19.92
CA MET A 7 1.03 57.38 18.90
C MET A 7 1.21 55.98 19.45
N LEU A 8 0.09 55.36 19.87
CA LEU A 8 0.06 53.99 20.38
C LEU A 8 0.17 53.03 19.17
N LEU A 9 1.36 52.50 18.93
CA LEU A 9 1.60 51.48 17.91
C LEU A 9 1.10 50.13 18.48
N VAL A 10 -0.12 49.72 18.09
CA VAL A 10 -0.62 48.37 18.39
C VAL A 10 0.07 47.38 17.48
N LEU A 11 1.09 46.73 18.02
CA LEU A 11 1.78 45.59 17.35
C LEU A 11 0.85 44.39 17.45
N THR A 12 0.05 44.14 16.41
CA THR A 12 -0.73 42.91 16.30
C THR A 12 0.25 41.77 15.98
N CYS A 13 0.69 41.07 17.02
CA CYS A 13 1.35 39.77 16.88
C CYS A 13 0.32 38.78 16.34
N SER A 14 0.32 38.56 15.04
CA SER A 14 -0.37 37.44 14.42
C SER A 14 0.32 36.16 14.90
N LEU A 15 -0.24 35.53 15.95
CA LEU A 15 0.08 34.16 16.32
C LEU A 15 -0.33 33.27 15.15
N ALA A 16 0.62 32.97 14.24
CA ALA A 16 0.48 31.86 13.34
C ALA A 16 0.35 30.61 14.24
N ALA A 17 -0.87 30.11 14.39
CA ALA A 17 -1.11 28.81 14.99
C ALA A 17 -0.44 27.77 14.07
N SER A 18 0.80 27.46 14.37
CA SER A 18 1.48 26.30 13.79
C SER A 18 0.64 25.09 14.18
N ALA A 19 -0.02 24.46 13.21
CA ALA A 19 -0.68 23.18 13.43
C ALA A 19 0.35 22.25 14.09
N GLN A 20 0.09 21.87 15.34
CA GLN A 20 1.03 21.13 16.16
C GLN A 20 1.21 19.75 15.56
N GLN A 21 2.29 19.55 14.80
CA GLN A 21 2.65 18.26 14.23
C GLN A 21 3.07 17.33 15.37
N SER A 22 2.22 16.35 15.67
CA SER A 22 2.59 15.29 16.62
C SER A 22 3.57 14.35 15.95
N ILE A 23 4.82 14.34 16.38
CA ILE A 23 5.84 13.39 15.93
C ILE A 23 6.02 12.36 17.02
N VAL A 24 5.88 11.07 16.66
CA VAL A 24 6.16 9.94 17.54
C VAL A 24 7.26 9.13 16.88
N SER A 25 8.35 8.90 17.60
CA SER A 25 9.46 8.03 17.18
C SER A 25 9.68 7.00 18.26
N LYS A 26 9.56 5.71 17.94
CA LYS A 26 9.65 4.65 18.95
C LYS A 26 10.25 3.36 18.42
N ARG A 27 11.16 2.78 19.20
CA ARG A 27 11.65 1.42 18.98
C ARG A 27 10.54 0.41 19.30
N LEU A 28 10.43 -0.61 18.49
CA LEU A 28 9.40 -1.64 18.55
C LEU A 28 9.97 -3.00 18.94
N ASP A 29 9.12 -3.85 19.49
CA ASP A 29 9.39 -5.28 19.57
C ASP A 29 9.35 -5.90 18.16
N ALA A 30 9.89 -7.10 18.01
CA ALA A 30 9.91 -7.79 16.73
C ALA A 30 8.49 -8.12 16.24
N PHE A 31 8.22 -7.86 14.97
CA PHE A 31 6.99 -8.22 14.27
C PHE A 31 7.31 -8.77 12.87
N ARG A 32 6.36 -9.49 12.29
CA ARG A 32 6.45 -9.99 10.91
C ARG A 32 5.21 -9.67 10.09
N ASN A 33 4.17 -9.21 10.74
CA ASN A 33 2.91 -8.86 10.10
C ASN A 33 2.61 -7.39 10.36
N ILE A 34 2.03 -6.71 9.36
CA ILE A 34 1.61 -5.32 9.47
C ILE A 34 0.14 -5.22 9.09
N ASP A 35 -0.64 -4.47 9.86
CA ASP A 35 -2.05 -4.17 9.62
C ASP A 35 -2.26 -2.65 9.67
N LEU A 36 -2.58 -2.06 8.51
CA LEU A 36 -2.70 -0.62 8.31
C LEU A 36 -4.12 -0.24 7.96
N SER A 37 -4.66 0.77 8.62
CA SER A 37 -5.96 1.31 8.22
C SER A 37 -6.10 2.81 8.44
N GLY A 38 -6.91 3.45 7.59
CA GLY A 38 -7.14 4.88 7.59
C GLY A 38 -6.27 5.64 6.60
N ASN A 39 -6.37 6.96 6.56
CA ASN A 39 -5.62 7.80 5.63
C ASN A 39 -4.15 7.91 6.04
N LEU A 40 -3.38 6.85 5.79
CA LEU A 40 -1.95 6.75 6.09
C LEU A 40 -1.12 6.75 4.81
N HIS A 41 -0.01 7.47 4.83
CA HIS A 41 1.07 7.38 3.87
C HIS A 41 2.23 6.65 4.55
N VAL A 42 2.47 5.41 4.16
CA VAL A 42 3.41 4.52 4.84
C VAL A 42 4.59 4.19 3.95
N GLU A 43 5.79 4.40 4.47
CA GLU A 43 7.04 3.96 3.87
C GLU A 43 7.61 2.79 4.68
N LEU A 44 7.76 1.63 4.04
CA LEU A 44 8.36 0.44 4.63
C LEU A 44 9.87 0.42 4.33
N ILE A 45 10.68 0.36 5.36
CA ILE A 45 12.15 0.48 5.28
C ILE A 45 12.79 -0.76 5.90
N LYS A 46 13.59 -1.47 5.13
CA LYS A 46 14.37 -2.61 5.63
C LYS A 46 15.43 -2.14 6.61
N ALA A 47 15.47 -2.72 7.82
CA ALA A 47 16.44 -2.38 8.87
C ALA A 47 16.65 -3.55 9.82
N ASP A 48 17.79 -3.56 10.52
CA ASP A 48 18.14 -4.62 11.50
C ASP A 48 17.35 -4.50 12.81
N SER A 49 16.69 -3.38 13.05
CA SER A 49 15.89 -3.15 14.25
C SER A 49 14.54 -2.53 13.92
N ALA A 50 13.49 -3.06 14.56
CA ALA A 50 12.13 -2.56 14.38
C ALA A 50 11.96 -1.18 15.03
N HIS A 51 11.38 -0.25 14.27
CA HIS A 51 11.17 1.13 14.67
C HIS A 51 9.96 1.71 13.92
N ILE A 52 9.31 2.71 14.50
CA ILE A 52 8.24 3.45 13.86
C ILE A 52 8.42 4.95 14.07
N ASP A 53 8.29 5.72 12.99
CA ASP A 53 8.20 7.17 13.01
C ASP A 53 6.83 7.57 12.47
N VAL A 54 6.11 8.40 13.20
CA VAL A 54 4.79 8.87 12.81
C VAL A 54 4.72 10.38 12.90
N LYS A 55 4.22 11.00 11.83
CA LYS A 55 3.89 12.41 11.75
C LYS A 55 2.42 12.54 11.38
N LEU A 56 1.64 13.24 12.21
CA LEU A 56 0.22 13.47 11.97
C LEU A 56 -0.01 14.87 11.39
N ASN A 57 -0.88 14.94 10.39
CA ASN A 57 -1.25 16.17 9.70
C ASN A 57 -2.77 16.40 9.84
N GLY A 58 -3.19 17.56 10.31
CA GLY A 58 -4.61 17.93 10.47
C GLY A 58 -5.40 17.06 11.47
N THR A 59 -4.71 16.35 12.36
CA THR A 59 -5.30 15.48 13.39
C THR A 59 -4.38 15.36 14.60
N ASN A 60 -4.86 14.78 15.68
CA ASN A 60 -4.11 14.62 16.93
C ASN A 60 -3.81 13.12 17.22
N SER A 61 -2.89 12.89 18.14
CA SER A 61 -2.44 11.56 18.54
C SER A 61 -3.53 10.65 19.12
N ASN A 62 -4.59 11.20 19.66
CA ASN A 62 -5.72 10.43 20.22
C ASN A 62 -6.51 9.65 19.14
N ARG A 63 -6.29 9.94 17.87
CA ARG A 63 -6.93 9.24 16.74
C ARG A 63 -6.05 8.18 16.14
N LEU A 64 -4.79 8.10 16.53
CA LEU A 64 -3.85 7.08 16.08
C LEU A 64 -3.79 5.96 17.14
N ASP A 65 -4.29 4.80 16.78
CA ASP A 65 -4.12 3.58 17.56
C ASP A 65 -3.00 2.75 16.92
N TRP A 66 -2.01 2.38 17.70
CA TRP A 66 -0.94 1.52 17.21
C TRP A 66 -0.36 0.66 18.32
N GLY A 67 0.14 -0.50 17.96
CA GLY A 67 0.73 -1.45 18.89
C GLY A 67 1.09 -2.77 18.25
N ILE A 68 1.81 -3.61 18.99
CA ILE A 68 2.17 -4.96 18.55
C ILE A 68 1.42 -5.97 19.41
N LYS A 69 0.73 -6.88 18.72
CA LYS A 69 0.08 -8.03 19.34
C LYS A 69 0.28 -9.28 18.48
N ASN A 70 0.73 -10.38 19.08
CA ASN A 70 0.96 -11.66 18.38
C ASN A 70 1.84 -11.53 17.12
N GLY A 71 2.91 -10.71 17.19
CA GLY A 71 3.82 -10.49 16.05
C GLY A 71 3.22 -9.66 14.91
N THR A 72 2.09 -8.97 15.13
CA THR A 72 1.47 -8.05 14.19
C THR A 72 1.55 -6.62 14.71
N LEU A 73 2.20 -5.75 13.95
CA LEU A 73 2.15 -4.30 14.14
C LEU A 73 0.87 -3.77 13.51
N SER A 74 -0.02 -3.23 14.33
CA SER A 74 -1.24 -2.54 13.87
C SER A 74 -1.05 -1.03 13.96
N VAL A 75 -1.42 -0.30 12.89
CA VAL A 75 -1.41 1.16 12.86
C VAL A 75 -2.72 1.62 12.22
N HIS A 76 -3.59 2.20 13.03
CA HIS A 76 -4.94 2.58 12.63
C HIS A 76 -5.17 4.05 12.90
N LEU A 77 -5.43 4.84 11.86
CA LEU A 77 -5.84 6.23 11.97
C LEU A 77 -7.38 6.30 11.91
N ARG A 78 -8.01 6.61 13.05
CA ARG A 78 -9.47 6.75 13.13
C ARG A 78 -9.95 7.95 12.32
N PRO A 79 -11.10 7.85 11.62
CA PRO A 79 -11.69 8.94 10.86
C PRO A 79 -11.95 10.18 11.72
N GLY A 80 -11.81 11.37 11.14
CA GLY A 80 -12.04 12.68 11.79
C GLY A 80 -10.79 13.53 11.82
N GLY A 81 -10.87 14.73 12.41
CA GLY A 81 -9.87 15.79 12.30
C GLY A 81 -10.27 16.81 11.23
N GLU A 82 -9.32 17.59 10.75
CA GLU A 82 -9.51 18.54 9.67
C GLU A 82 -9.75 17.80 8.33
N LYS A 83 -10.31 18.52 7.36
CA LYS A 83 -10.50 17.96 6.01
C LYS A 83 -9.12 17.57 5.43
N GLY A 84 -8.98 16.29 5.05
CA GLY A 84 -7.71 15.76 4.54
C GLY A 84 -6.71 15.33 5.62
N ALA A 85 -7.14 15.20 6.87
CA ALA A 85 -6.30 14.67 7.96
C ALA A 85 -5.64 13.33 7.55
N SER A 86 -4.34 13.20 7.81
CA SER A 86 -3.54 12.04 7.41
C SER A 86 -2.41 11.75 8.41
N GLY A 87 -1.80 10.59 8.27
CA GLY A 87 -0.57 10.25 8.97
C GLY A 87 0.53 9.83 8.00
N ASP A 88 1.71 10.46 8.11
CA ASP A 88 2.92 9.99 7.43
C ASP A 88 3.66 9.06 8.40
N VAL A 89 3.89 7.82 7.98
CA VAL A 89 4.43 6.76 8.83
C VAL A 89 5.63 6.11 8.15
N LYS A 90 6.74 6.00 8.85
CA LYS A 90 7.87 5.16 8.45
C LYS A 90 7.94 3.96 9.37
N ILE A 91 7.92 2.77 8.78
CA ILE A 91 8.02 1.51 9.52
C ILE A 91 9.30 0.81 9.11
N TYR A 92 10.18 0.65 10.07
CA TYR A 92 11.44 -0.07 9.92
C TYR A 92 11.22 -1.52 10.35
N TYR A 93 11.53 -2.45 9.45
CA TYR A 93 11.28 -3.88 9.64
C TYR A 93 12.48 -4.73 9.27
N ASP A 94 12.64 -5.87 9.91
CA ASP A 94 13.63 -6.88 9.52
C ASP A 94 13.05 -7.86 8.48
N THR A 95 11.95 -8.51 8.77
CA THR A 95 11.31 -9.50 7.90
C THR A 95 9.80 -9.30 7.90
N LEU A 96 9.15 -9.37 6.74
CA LEU A 96 7.69 -9.31 6.61
C LEU A 96 7.14 -10.64 6.10
N SER A 97 6.08 -11.13 6.72
CA SER A 97 5.31 -12.30 6.25
C SER A 97 3.99 -11.88 5.64
N SER A 98 3.30 -10.92 6.25
CA SER A 98 2.04 -10.42 5.72
C SER A 98 1.88 -8.91 5.89
N LEU A 99 1.12 -8.33 4.95
CA LEU A 99 0.80 -6.91 4.91
C LEU A 99 -0.69 -6.74 4.60
N LYS A 100 -1.45 -6.20 5.54
CA LYS A 100 -2.85 -5.80 5.34
C LYS A 100 -2.94 -4.30 5.21
N ILE A 101 -3.58 -3.82 4.14
CA ILE A 101 -3.68 -2.40 3.83
C ILE A 101 -5.14 -2.04 3.56
N SER A 102 -5.69 -1.13 4.36
CA SER A 102 -7.05 -0.63 4.18
C SER A 102 -7.05 0.89 4.14
N ALA A 103 -7.54 1.48 3.05
CA ALA A 103 -7.64 2.93 2.87
C ALA A 103 -6.31 3.70 3.09
N SER A 104 -5.18 3.04 2.87
CA SER A 104 -3.83 3.59 3.09
C SER A 104 -3.00 3.51 1.81
N ASN A 105 -2.00 4.38 1.70
CA ASN A 105 -1.01 4.38 0.63
C ASN A 105 0.32 3.87 1.19
N VAL A 106 0.85 2.78 0.62
CA VAL A 106 2.05 2.10 1.12
C VAL A 106 3.08 1.95 0.01
N SER A 107 4.31 2.31 0.31
CA SER A 107 5.47 2.09 -0.55
C SER A 107 6.59 1.36 0.19
N VAL A 108 7.40 0.62 -0.54
CA VAL A 108 8.60 -0.04 0.00
C VAL A 108 9.82 0.70 -0.49
N GLN A 109 10.71 1.07 0.42
CA GLN A 109 11.99 1.68 0.07
C GLN A 109 12.96 0.59 -0.42
N GLY A 110 13.44 0.76 -1.66
CA GLY A 110 14.32 -0.24 -2.30
C GLY A 110 13.59 -1.50 -2.72
N THR A 111 14.33 -2.57 -2.89
CA THR A 111 13.79 -3.87 -3.34
C THR A 111 13.46 -4.76 -2.15
N LEU A 112 12.21 -5.24 -2.08
CA LEU A 112 11.79 -6.23 -1.10
C LEU A 112 12.30 -7.61 -1.49
N THR A 113 13.37 -8.05 -0.85
CA THR A 113 14.02 -9.34 -1.12
C THR A 113 13.73 -10.32 0.01
N GLN A 114 12.94 -11.36 -0.28
CA GLN A 114 12.63 -12.42 0.68
C GLN A 114 11.99 -13.67 0.03
N GLY A 115 11.69 -14.69 0.84
CA GLY A 115 11.07 -15.93 0.35
C GLY A 115 9.63 -15.71 -0.11
N MET A 116 8.78 -15.17 0.74
CA MET A 116 7.34 -15.03 0.50
C MET A 116 6.77 -13.79 1.18
N ILE A 117 5.71 -13.24 0.58
CA ILE A 117 4.86 -12.25 1.22
C ILE A 117 3.39 -12.43 0.83
N ASP A 118 2.50 -12.29 1.81
CA ASP A 118 1.06 -12.20 1.62
C ASP A 118 0.62 -10.73 1.73
N VAL A 119 -0.10 -10.22 0.74
CA VAL A 119 -0.59 -8.84 0.72
C VAL A 119 -2.10 -8.83 0.52
N ASP A 120 -2.83 -8.29 1.50
CA ASP A 120 -4.28 -8.10 1.44
C ASP A 120 -4.61 -6.61 1.39
N MET A 121 -5.32 -6.16 0.33
CA MET A 121 -5.63 -4.75 0.10
C MET A 121 -7.13 -4.52 -0.03
N THR A 122 -7.62 -3.48 0.65
CA THR A 122 -9.05 -3.13 0.66
C THR A 122 -9.29 -1.62 0.67
N ALA A 123 -10.52 -1.20 0.39
CA ALA A 123 -11.02 0.16 0.61
C ALA A 123 -10.19 1.28 -0.05
N GLY A 124 -9.82 1.12 -1.31
CA GLY A 124 -9.07 2.13 -2.06
C GLY A 124 -7.60 2.22 -1.68
N ALA A 125 -7.03 1.18 -1.07
CA ALA A 125 -5.62 1.12 -0.73
C ALA A 125 -4.72 1.19 -1.97
N ILE A 126 -3.53 1.78 -1.81
CA ILE A 126 -2.50 1.83 -2.86
C ILE A 126 -1.24 1.17 -2.33
N PHE A 127 -0.66 0.27 -3.11
CA PHE A 127 0.60 -0.40 -2.77
C PHE A 127 1.59 -0.35 -3.94
N GLY A 128 2.80 0.12 -3.67
CA GLY A 128 3.91 0.13 -4.64
C GLY A 128 5.14 -0.55 -4.08
N ALA A 129 5.72 -1.52 -4.82
CA ALA A 129 6.93 -2.23 -4.41
C ALA A 129 7.75 -2.75 -5.59
N ASP A 130 9.06 -2.68 -5.44
CA ASP A 130 10.00 -3.44 -6.25
C ASP A 130 10.34 -4.75 -5.51
N LEU A 131 10.18 -5.90 -6.18
CA LEU A 131 10.14 -7.22 -5.57
C LEU A 131 11.22 -8.14 -6.12
N GLN A 132 11.88 -8.88 -5.23
CA GLN A 132 12.70 -10.04 -5.56
C GLN A 132 12.29 -11.20 -4.66
N LEU A 133 11.31 -11.99 -5.08
CA LEU A 133 10.62 -12.97 -4.25
C LEU A 133 10.66 -14.39 -4.84
N LYS A 134 10.53 -15.39 -3.97
CA LYS A 134 10.16 -16.73 -4.40
C LYS A 134 8.65 -16.82 -4.64
N ASP A 135 7.83 -16.23 -3.75
CA ASP A 135 6.37 -16.31 -3.84
C ASP A 135 5.71 -14.99 -3.42
N ILE A 136 4.68 -14.58 -4.16
CA ILE A 136 3.79 -13.49 -3.78
C ILE A 136 2.33 -13.93 -3.86
N CYS A 137 1.57 -13.73 -2.78
CA CYS A 137 0.13 -13.84 -2.79
C CYS A 137 -0.48 -12.46 -2.57
N LEU A 138 -1.09 -11.89 -3.61
CA LEU A 138 -1.78 -10.61 -3.56
C LEU A 138 -3.29 -10.83 -3.69
N LYS A 139 -4.04 -10.36 -2.69
CA LYS A 139 -5.50 -10.24 -2.72
C LYS A 139 -5.87 -8.77 -2.66
N ILE A 140 -6.64 -8.31 -3.64
CA ILE A 140 -6.97 -6.89 -3.75
C ILE A 140 -8.44 -6.69 -4.10
N THR A 141 -9.09 -5.79 -3.38
CA THR A 141 -10.52 -5.50 -3.54
C THR A 141 -10.84 -4.02 -3.29
N GLY A 142 -12.04 -3.58 -3.67
CA GLY A 142 -12.60 -2.28 -3.27
C GLY A 142 -11.89 -1.07 -3.87
N ASN A 143 -11.71 -1.02 -5.18
CA ASN A 143 -11.04 0.06 -5.93
C ASN A 143 -9.56 0.28 -5.55
N SER A 144 -8.92 -0.71 -4.94
CA SER A 144 -7.50 -0.62 -4.56
C SER A 144 -6.60 -0.80 -5.78
N VAL A 145 -5.36 -0.30 -5.68
CA VAL A 145 -4.38 -0.32 -6.78
C VAL A 145 -3.05 -0.85 -6.29
N ALA A 146 -2.52 -1.89 -6.95
CA ALA A 146 -1.17 -2.39 -6.72
C ALA A 146 -0.27 -2.15 -7.93
N ASN A 147 0.92 -1.58 -7.69
CA ASN A 147 1.97 -1.37 -8.70
C ASN A 147 3.20 -2.17 -8.29
N LEU A 148 3.50 -3.23 -9.02
CA LEU A 148 4.54 -4.18 -8.67
C LEU A 148 5.58 -4.25 -9.79
N THR A 149 6.86 -4.20 -9.41
CA THR A 149 8.02 -4.32 -10.31
C THR A 149 8.97 -5.41 -9.84
N GLY A 150 9.95 -5.79 -10.66
CA GLY A 150 10.99 -6.75 -10.28
C GLY A 150 10.76 -8.17 -10.74
N SER A 151 10.90 -9.16 -9.85
CA SER A 151 10.77 -10.59 -10.19
C SER A 151 10.18 -11.43 -9.07
N ALA A 152 9.39 -12.44 -9.45
CA ALA A 152 8.91 -13.49 -8.56
C ALA A 152 8.97 -14.86 -9.26
N LYS A 153 9.28 -15.92 -8.52
CA LYS A 153 9.19 -17.26 -9.08
C LYS A 153 7.73 -17.71 -9.23
N TYR A 154 6.95 -17.51 -8.19
CA TYR A 154 5.51 -17.83 -8.15
C TYR A 154 4.70 -16.60 -7.79
N GLY A 155 3.56 -16.42 -8.45
CA GLY A 155 2.62 -15.34 -8.17
C GLY A 155 1.18 -15.84 -8.12
N THR A 156 0.44 -15.44 -7.10
CA THR A 156 -1.01 -15.58 -7.02
C THR A 156 -1.60 -14.19 -6.89
N LEU A 157 -2.32 -13.73 -7.92
CA LEU A 157 -2.91 -12.40 -8.00
C LEU A 157 -4.43 -12.53 -8.08
N ILE A 158 -5.14 -12.17 -7.03
CA ILE A 158 -6.60 -12.23 -6.95
C ILE A 158 -7.15 -10.82 -6.82
N ALA A 159 -7.84 -10.34 -7.86
CA ALA A 159 -8.36 -9.00 -7.95
C ALA A 159 -9.88 -9.00 -8.11
N THR A 160 -10.57 -8.18 -7.33
CA THR A 160 -12.03 -8.06 -7.38
C THR A 160 -12.51 -6.63 -7.13
N SER A 161 -13.79 -6.36 -7.40
CA SER A 161 -14.48 -5.11 -7.06
C SER A 161 -13.77 -3.86 -7.60
N LYS A 162 -13.56 -3.82 -8.94
CA LYS A 162 -12.95 -2.69 -9.67
C LYS A 162 -11.53 -2.33 -9.22
N SER A 163 -10.83 -3.26 -8.58
CA SER A 163 -9.43 -3.06 -8.23
C SER A 163 -8.51 -3.25 -9.45
N LYS A 164 -7.30 -2.72 -9.35
CA LYS A 164 -6.32 -2.75 -10.44
C LYS A 164 -4.98 -3.26 -9.96
N VAL A 165 -4.43 -4.26 -10.67
CA VAL A 165 -3.07 -4.76 -10.46
C VAL A 165 -2.22 -4.46 -11.68
N ASN A 166 -1.23 -3.62 -11.53
CA ASN A 166 -0.22 -3.35 -12.52
C ASN A 166 1.07 -4.10 -12.15
N ALA A 167 1.16 -5.35 -12.58
CA ALA A 167 2.30 -6.25 -12.42
C ALA A 167 2.98 -6.57 -13.77
N ARG A 168 2.79 -5.72 -14.79
CA ARG A 168 3.49 -5.85 -16.07
C ARG A 168 5.02 -5.73 -15.94
N PRO A 169 5.57 -4.82 -15.09
CA PRO A 169 7.01 -4.76 -14.84
C PRO A 169 7.53 -5.84 -13.87
N LEU A 170 6.65 -6.64 -13.26
CA LEU A 170 7.00 -7.79 -12.43
C LEU A 170 7.08 -9.04 -13.31
N THR A 171 8.27 -9.57 -13.53
CA THR A 171 8.46 -10.83 -14.27
C THR A 171 8.16 -12.01 -13.36
N CYS A 172 7.06 -12.73 -13.61
CA CYS A 172 6.72 -13.96 -12.91
C CYS A 172 7.08 -15.19 -13.77
N ARG A 173 7.69 -16.19 -13.15
CA ARG A 173 7.93 -17.47 -13.82
C ARG A 173 6.63 -18.25 -14.00
N ASP A 174 5.94 -18.54 -12.88
CA ASP A 174 4.62 -19.17 -12.83
C ASP A 174 3.64 -18.22 -12.17
N VAL A 175 2.50 -17.91 -12.80
CA VAL A 175 1.51 -17.02 -12.21
C VAL A 175 0.08 -17.54 -12.36
N ARG A 176 -0.67 -17.46 -11.28
CA ARG A 176 -2.13 -17.63 -11.26
C ARG A 176 -2.78 -16.27 -11.09
N VAL A 177 -3.72 -15.95 -11.96
CA VAL A 177 -4.46 -14.69 -11.96
C VAL A 177 -5.95 -14.97 -11.89
N GLU A 178 -6.63 -14.27 -10.99
CA GLU A 178 -8.08 -14.28 -10.89
C GLU A 178 -8.58 -12.84 -10.87
N ALA A 179 -9.39 -12.45 -11.88
CA ALA A 179 -9.97 -11.13 -11.99
C ALA A 179 -11.49 -11.23 -12.06
N THR A 180 -12.19 -10.58 -11.12
CA THR A 180 -13.66 -10.63 -11.07
C THR A 180 -14.26 -9.27 -10.74
N SER A 181 -15.57 -9.11 -11.02
CA SER A 181 -16.34 -7.91 -10.63
C SER A 181 -15.70 -6.60 -11.12
N GLY A 182 -15.32 -6.57 -12.40
CA GLY A 182 -14.76 -5.38 -13.04
C GLY A 182 -13.31 -5.06 -12.66
N ALA A 183 -12.58 -6.00 -12.06
CA ALA A 183 -11.17 -5.82 -11.75
C ALA A 183 -10.30 -5.97 -13.01
N GLU A 184 -9.16 -5.27 -13.03
CA GLU A 184 -8.17 -5.29 -14.11
C GLU A 184 -6.82 -5.78 -13.58
N VAL A 185 -6.22 -6.77 -14.27
CA VAL A 185 -4.90 -7.28 -13.94
C VAL A 185 -4.00 -7.25 -15.16
N TYR A 186 -2.87 -6.57 -15.03
CA TYR A 186 -1.78 -6.54 -16.02
C TYR A 186 -0.62 -7.34 -15.48
N VAL A 187 -0.16 -8.37 -16.19
CA VAL A 187 0.85 -9.32 -15.71
C VAL A 187 1.81 -9.76 -16.81
N LYS A 188 3.03 -10.09 -16.42
CA LYS A 188 4.02 -10.73 -17.32
C LYS A 188 4.37 -12.12 -16.80
N ALA A 189 4.23 -13.14 -17.66
CA ALA A 189 4.51 -14.54 -17.36
C ALA A 189 5.55 -15.11 -18.31
N VAL A 190 6.45 -15.97 -17.79
CA VAL A 190 7.53 -16.59 -18.58
C VAL A 190 7.22 -18.05 -18.90
N GLU A 191 6.94 -18.89 -17.92
CA GLU A 191 6.77 -20.34 -18.13
C GLU A 191 5.31 -20.78 -18.06
N ARG A 192 4.58 -20.30 -17.06
CA ARG A 192 3.19 -20.73 -16.87
C ARG A 192 2.29 -19.55 -16.49
N ILE A 193 1.10 -19.53 -17.10
CA ILE A 193 0.03 -18.65 -16.67
C ILE A 193 -1.29 -19.41 -16.59
N GLN A 194 -2.00 -19.22 -15.49
CA GLN A 194 -3.38 -19.69 -15.29
C GLN A 194 -4.27 -18.50 -15.00
N ILE A 195 -5.30 -18.28 -15.80
CA ILE A 195 -6.17 -17.12 -15.72
C ILE A 195 -7.62 -17.55 -15.51
N VAL A 196 -8.29 -16.88 -14.56
CA VAL A 196 -9.75 -16.91 -14.43
C VAL A 196 -10.24 -15.47 -14.51
N ALA A 197 -11.04 -15.15 -15.53
CA ALA A 197 -11.68 -13.85 -15.67
C ALA A 197 -13.20 -14.02 -15.65
N ASN A 198 -13.88 -13.34 -14.72
CA ASN A 198 -15.30 -13.50 -14.50
C ASN A 198 -15.99 -12.18 -14.17
N THR A 199 -17.30 -12.07 -14.42
CA THR A 199 -18.14 -10.91 -14.03
C THR A 199 -17.51 -9.57 -14.45
N GLY A 200 -17.14 -9.44 -15.73
CA GLY A 200 -16.51 -8.24 -16.27
C GLY A 200 -15.06 -8.01 -15.85
N GLY A 201 -14.41 -8.97 -15.20
CA GLY A 201 -12.98 -8.91 -14.89
C GLY A 201 -12.14 -9.02 -16.15
N ALA A 202 -11.03 -8.29 -16.23
CA ALA A 202 -10.13 -8.25 -17.37
C ALA A 202 -8.69 -8.59 -17.00
N VAL A 203 -8.07 -9.50 -17.76
CA VAL A 203 -6.66 -9.83 -17.59
C VAL A 203 -5.91 -9.53 -18.89
N TYR A 204 -4.86 -8.74 -18.76
CA TYR A 204 -3.94 -8.38 -19.83
C TYR A 204 -2.59 -9.00 -19.52
N TYR A 205 -2.17 -9.99 -20.30
CA TYR A 205 -0.89 -10.64 -20.06
C TYR A 205 0.12 -10.36 -21.16
N GLN A 206 1.39 -10.35 -20.78
CA GLN A 206 2.55 -10.21 -21.65
C GLN A 206 3.43 -11.44 -21.54
N GLY A 207 4.08 -11.84 -22.65
CA GLY A 207 4.97 -12.99 -22.74
C GLY A 207 4.39 -14.15 -23.57
N GLU A 208 5.21 -15.18 -23.74
CA GLU A 208 4.89 -16.42 -24.45
C GLU A 208 5.08 -17.63 -23.52
N PRO A 209 4.20 -17.80 -22.50
CA PRO A 209 4.36 -18.89 -21.54
C PRO A 209 4.16 -20.25 -22.22
N GLU A 210 5.00 -21.21 -21.89
CA GLU A 210 4.91 -22.59 -22.40
C GLU A 210 3.57 -23.27 -22.03
N ILE A 211 3.05 -22.93 -20.85
CA ILE A 211 1.78 -23.43 -20.35
C ILE A 211 0.80 -22.26 -20.16
N PHE A 212 -0.18 -22.21 -21.04
CA PHE A 212 -1.26 -21.25 -20.97
C PHE A 212 -2.59 -21.96 -20.67
N ARG A 213 -3.30 -21.51 -19.62
CA ARG A 213 -4.65 -21.95 -19.30
C ARG A 213 -5.51 -20.73 -18.97
N SER A 214 -6.67 -20.62 -19.61
CA SER A 214 -7.60 -19.55 -19.29
C SER A 214 -9.04 -20.06 -19.23
N ALA A 215 -9.83 -19.45 -18.35
CA ALA A 215 -11.27 -19.62 -18.25
C ALA A 215 -11.93 -18.26 -18.14
N THR A 216 -12.92 -17.99 -19.00
CA THR A 216 -13.69 -16.76 -18.98
C THR A 216 -15.17 -17.06 -18.78
N LYS A 217 -15.84 -16.27 -17.94
CA LYS A 217 -17.28 -16.37 -17.71
C LYS A 217 -17.87 -14.96 -17.54
N MET A 218 -19.14 -14.79 -17.80
CA MET A 218 -19.93 -13.58 -17.49
C MET A 218 -19.20 -12.28 -17.88
N MET A 219 -18.88 -12.12 -19.16
CA MET A 219 -18.16 -10.95 -19.75
C MET A 219 -16.72 -10.77 -19.24
N GLY A 220 -16.09 -11.79 -18.67
CA GLY A 220 -14.67 -11.77 -18.39
C GLY A 220 -13.84 -11.77 -19.68
N THR A 221 -12.70 -11.07 -19.69
CA THR A 221 -11.81 -10.95 -20.86
C THR A 221 -10.37 -11.30 -20.54
N VAL A 222 -9.69 -11.92 -21.51
CA VAL A 222 -8.27 -12.26 -21.44
C VAL A 222 -7.60 -11.84 -22.74
N ASN A 223 -6.62 -10.94 -22.65
CA ASN A 223 -5.96 -10.35 -23.79
C ASN A 223 -4.44 -10.51 -23.69
N ASN A 224 -3.82 -10.99 -24.77
CA ASN A 224 -2.36 -10.89 -24.92
C ASN A 224 -2.02 -9.49 -25.42
N ILE A 225 -1.15 -8.77 -24.72
CA ILE A 225 -0.73 -7.41 -25.05
C ILE A 225 0.70 -7.32 -25.61
N GLY A 226 1.21 -8.46 -26.13
CA GLY A 226 2.49 -8.55 -26.83
C GLY A 226 3.63 -9.16 -26.01
N LYS A 227 4.84 -9.07 -26.59
CA LYS A 227 6.08 -9.62 -26.01
C LYS A 227 6.69 -8.71 -24.96
#